data_2b8ac495d833967362a6bc827044c11e
#
_entry.id   2b8ac495d833967362a6bc827044c11e
#
_cell.length_a   1.000
_cell.length_b   1.000
_cell.length_c   1.000
_cell.angle_alpha   90.00
_cell.angle_beta   90.00
_cell.angle_gamma   90.00
#
_symmetry.space_group_name_H-M   'P 1'
#
loop_
_entity.id
_entity.type
_entity.pdbx_description
1 polymer ?
#
loop_
_entity_poly.entity_id
_entity_poly.type
_entity_poly.pdbx_seq_one_letter_code
_entity_poly.pdbx_strand_id
1 'polypeptide(L)'
;MHLKTIDRLSLAAATIAAFAAVAFPRIAAAENPQDEATHIADWRAKRVASLTSETGWLTPVALYWLKDGENSFGRASDRAFSVDDTALTADTGSFVLNDGRVRYVAHASRAMTYLGRPVTTIDLVSDAEEKPTELVAGSLHFMLIDRSGRLGIRVRDSVSQNRLQFKGLTYFPVRADWHLQAHFDPYVPEHRVPIVNILGMTEEMISPGAIVFERGGRTWRLDAFLEEPGDRELLVMFSDATSGEQTYGAGRFLYVGLPNADRIEVDFNEAFNPPCAFTDFATCPLPPQQNRLALAIDAGELKYQRPH
;
A
#
# COMPACT_ATOMS: atom_id res chain seq x y z
N MET A 1 -92.26 -17.32 -10.87
CA MET A 1 -91.19 -16.86 -11.80
C MET A 1 -89.85 -17.06 -11.13
N HIS A 2 -89.01 -17.99 -11.63
CA HIS A 2 -87.94 -18.62 -10.93
C HIS A 2 -86.66 -17.78 -10.93
N LEU A 3 -86.04 -17.56 -9.77
CA LEU A 3 -84.67 -17.14 -9.62
C LEU A 3 -83.79 -18.37 -9.35
N LYS A 4 -82.75 -18.56 -10.19
CA LYS A 4 -81.65 -19.54 -9.98
C LYS A 4 -80.50 -18.87 -9.28
N THR A 5 -80.16 -19.41 -8.13
CA THR A 5 -78.95 -19.15 -7.38
C THR A 5 -77.75 -19.78 -8.10
N ILE A 6 -76.69 -19.04 -8.24
CA ILE A 6 -75.41 -19.55 -8.74
C ILE A 6 -74.41 -19.50 -7.60
N ASP A 7 -73.93 -20.69 -7.18
CA ASP A 7 -72.85 -20.88 -6.23
C ASP A 7 -71.52 -20.44 -6.83
N ARG A 8 -70.75 -19.65 -6.04
CA ARG A 8 -69.36 -19.32 -6.33
C ARG A 8 -68.45 -20.22 -5.49
N LEU A 9 -67.84 -21.19 -6.13
CA LEU A 9 -66.69 -21.88 -5.56
C LEU A 9 -65.46 -20.96 -5.59
N SER A 10 -64.91 -20.68 -4.42
CA SER A 10 -63.65 -19.98 -4.27
C SER A 10 -62.50 -20.98 -4.43
N LEU A 11 -61.75 -20.86 -5.52
CA LEU A 11 -60.45 -21.58 -5.70
C LEU A 11 -59.36 -20.76 -5.07
N ALA A 12 -58.81 -21.21 -3.95
CA ALA A 12 -57.61 -20.66 -3.36
C ALA A 12 -56.39 -21.22 -4.12
N ALA A 13 -55.74 -20.38 -4.92
CA ALA A 13 -54.46 -20.72 -5.54
C ALA A 13 -53.34 -20.50 -4.55
N ALA A 14 -52.75 -21.57 -4.06
CA ALA A 14 -51.54 -21.54 -3.27
C ALA A 14 -50.34 -21.35 -4.22
N THR A 15 -49.74 -20.18 -4.23
CA THR A 15 -48.49 -19.89 -4.93
C THR A 15 -47.32 -20.43 -4.10
N ILE A 16 -46.76 -21.57 -4.51
CA ILE A 16 -45.49 -22.09 -3.99
C ILE A 16 -44.37 -21.30 -4.65
N ALA A 17 -43.77 -20.41 -3.90
CA ALA A 17 -42.53 -19.73 -4.31
C ALA A 17 -41.37 -20.75 -4.28
N ALA A 18 -40.98 -21.25 -5.44
CA ALA A 18 -39.80 -22.05 -5.57
C ALA A 18 -38.56 -21.15 -5.43
N PHE A 19 -37.89 -21.23 -4.29
CA PHE A 19 -36.53 -20.71 -4.16
C PHE A 19 -35.60 -21.58 -5.00
N ALA A 20 -35.22 -21.09 -6.17
CA ALA A 20 -34.13 -21.68 -6.95
C ALA A 20 -32.81 -21.46 -6.16
N ALA A 21 -32.31 -22.49 -5.54
CA ALA A 21 -30.95 -22.51 -5.04
C ALA A 21 -30.01 -22.41 -6.24
N VAL A 22 -29.40 -21.25 -6.43
CA VAL A 22 -28.33 -21.08 -7.40
C VAL A 22 -27.14 -21.87 -6.88
N ALA A 23 -26.98 -23.08 -7.39
CA ALA A 23 -25.80 -23.88 -7.15
C ALA A 23 -24.65 -23.24 -7.92
N PHE A 24 -23.75 -22.55 -7.22
CA PHE A 24 -22.49 -22.10 -7.79
C PHE A 24 -21.66 -23.31 -8.19
N PRO A 25 -21.21 -23.41 -9.46
CA PRO A 25 -20.34 -24.49 -9.84
C PRO A 25 -19.01 -24.37 -9.07
N ARG A 26 -18.69 -25.36 -8.27
CA ARG A 26 -17.35 -25.58 -7.79
C ARG A 26 -16.45 -25.89 -8.98
N ILE A 27 -15.80 -24.88 -9.54
CA ILE A 27 -14.67 -25.05 -10.43
C ILE A 27 -13.50 -24.33 -9.74
N ALA A 28 -12.93 -24.98 -8.74
CA ALA A 28 -11.54 -24.80 -8.46
C ALA A 28 -10.82 -25.83 -9.30
N ALA A 29 -10.15 -25.44 -10.37
CA ALA A 29 -8.95 -26.14 -10.75
C ALA A 29 -8.02 -25.95 -9.56
N ALA A 30 -7.87 -26.98 -8.72
CA ALA A 30 -6.86 -26.97 -7.69
C ALA A 30 -5.53 -26.90 -8.44
N GLU A 31 -4.87 -25.74 -8.42
CA GLU A 31 -3.46 -25.66 -8.75
C GLU A 31 -2.77 -26.72 -7.90
N ASN A 32 -1.80 -27.43 -8.50
CA ASN A 32 -1.04 -28.42 -7.79
C ASN A 32 -0.41 -27.73 -6.57
N PRO A 33 -0.57 -28.22 -5.33
CA PRO A 33 0.01 -27.60 -4.14
C PRO A 33 1.52 -27.32 -4.24
N GLN A 34 2.21 -28.06 -5.10
CA GLN A 34 3.62 -27.88 -5.42
C GLN A 34 3.85 -26.59 -6.25
N ASP A 35 2.95 -26.28 -7.18
CA ASP A 35 3.04 -25.10 -8.06
C ASP A 35 2.73 -23.83 -7.25
N GLU A 36 1.73 -23.88 -6.39
CA GLU A 36 1.40 -22.83 -5.42
C GLU A 36 2.58 -22.50 -4.49
N ALA A 37 3.17 -23.54 -3.86
CA ALA A 37 4.32 -23.36 -2.98
C ALA A 37 5.52 -22.75 -3.70
N THR A 38 5.74 -23.12 -4.97
CA THR A 38 6.82 -22.57 -5.80
C THR A 38 6.54 -21.12 -6.15
N HIS A 39 5.32 -20.79 -6.56
CA HIS A 39 4.90 -19.42 -6.84
C HIS A 39 5.13 -18.49 -5.63
N ILE A 40 4.65 -18.90 -4.45
CA ILE A 40 4.83 -18.11 -3.22
C ILE A 40 6.30 -18.01 -2.81
N ALA A 41 7.11 -19.04 -3.04
CA ALA A 41 8.55 -18.95 -2.76
C ALA A 41 9.23 -17.91 -3.66
N ASP A 42 8.90 -17.87 -4.93
CA ASP A 42 9.40 -16.88 -5.90
C ASP A 42 8.92 -15.47 -5.57
N TRP A 43 7.66 -15.31 -5.21
CA TRP A 43 7.10 -14.04 -4.75
C TRP A 43 7.84 -13.53 -3.50
N ARG A 44 8.05 -14.38 -2.49
CA ARG A 44 8.80 -14.05 -1.26
C ARG A 44 10.25 -13.64 -1.56
N ALA A 45 10.92 -14.31 -2.50
CA ALA A 45 12.26 -13.94 -2.92
C ALA A 45 12.30 -12.55 -3.58
N LYS A 46 11.35 -12.25 -4.49
CA LYS A 46 11.21 -10.91 -5.09
C LYS A 46 10.91 -9.85 -4.04
N ARG A 47 10.04 -10.15 -3.07
CA ARG A 47 9.71 -9.25 -1.96
C ARG A 47 10.94 -8.87 -1.13
N VAL A 48 11.76 -9.85 -0.75
CA VAL A 48 13.01 -9.63 -0.03
C VAL A 48 13.99 -8.81 -0.87
N ALA A 49 14.16 -9.14 -2.14
CA ALA A 49 15.03 -8.39 -3.07
C ALA A 49 14.61 -6.92 -3.20
N SER A 50 13.30 -6.64 -3.31
CA SER A 50 12.77 -5.28 -3.35
C SER A 50 13.06 -4.51 -2.06
N LEU A 51 12.82 -5.11 -0.88
CA LEU A 51 13.08 -4.46 0.41
C LEU A 51 14.56 -4.15 0.63
N THR A 52 15.46 -5.05 0.21
CA THR A 52 16.91 -4.94 0.39
C THR A 52 17.62 -4.22 -0.74
N SER A 53 16.91 -3.74 -1.76
CA SER A 53 17.49 -2.92 -2.83
C SER A 53 18.02 -1.59 -2.28
N GLU A 54 18.89 -0.91 -3.03
CA GLU A 54 19.44 0.41 -2.64
C GLU A 54 18.38 1.50 -2.53
N THR A 55 17.23 1.30 -3.15
CA THR A 55 16.05 2.17 -3.09
C THR A 55 14.90 1.58 -2.29
N GLY A 56 15.10 0.40 -1.67
CA GLY A 56 14.08 -0.34 -0.93
C GLY A 56 13.66 0.34 0.38
N TRP A 57 12.58 -0.17 0.99
CA TRP A 57 11.99 0.43 2.19
C TRP A 57 12.79 0.18 3.49
N LEU A 58 13.93 -0.47 3.42
CA LEU A 58 14.89 -0.55 4.52
C LEU A 58 15.89 0.62 4.50
N THR A 59 15.88 1.47 3.47
CA THR A 59 16.85 2.56 3.30
C THR A 59 16.42 3.94 3.80
N PRO A 60 15.14 4.31 3.97
CA PRO A 60 14.78 5.63 4.48
C PRO A 60 15.30 5.84 5.91
N VAL A 61 16.03 6.96 6.10
CA VAL A 61 16.67 7.34 7.38
C VAL A 61 16.19 8.68 7.92
N ALA A 62 15.51 9.50 7.09
CA ALA A 62 14.90 10.75 7.52
C ALA A 62 13.73 11.16 6.62
N LEU A 63 12.82 11.94 7.19
CA LEU A 63 11.78 12.68 6.49
C LEU A 63 11.60 14.02 7.16
N TYR A 64 11.79 15.09 6.40
CA TYR A 64 11.60 16.44 6.87
C TYR A 64 10.56 17.17 6.04
N TRP A 65 9.52 17.71 6.70
CA TRP A 65 8.49 18.51 6.05
C TRP A 65 8.94 19.94 5.92
N LEU A 66 8.97 20.44 4.68
CA LEU A 66 9.44 21.80 4.39
C LEU A 66 8.47 22.87 4.93
N LYS A 67 9.03 23.98 5.35
CA LYS A 67 8.33 25.22 5.68
C LYS A 67 8.59 26.23 4.56
N ASP A 68 7.67 27.19 4.40
CA ASP A 68 7.89 28.27 3.43
C ASP A 68 9.22 28.99 3.71
N GLY A 69 9.90 29.35 2.64
CA GLY A 69 11.21 29.96 2.68
C GLY A 69 12.36 28.96 2.76
N GLU A 70 13.43 29.35 3.41
CA GLU A 70 14.67 28.61 3.50
C GLU A 70 14.63 27.52 4.58
N ASN A 71 14.97 26.29 4.21
CA ASN A 71 15.13 25.14 5.09
C ASN A 71 16.58 24.66 5.01
N SER A 72 17.44 25.17 5.89
CA SER A 72 18.86 24.80 5.93
C SER A 72 19.04 23.36 6.38
N PHE A 73 20.01 22.66 5.77
CA PHE A 73 20.34 21.29 6.17
C PHE A 73 21.83 21.03 6.14
N GLY A 74 22.23 20.00 6.88
CA GLY A 74 23.60 19.56 6.99
C GLY A 74 23.77 18.59 8.14
N ARG A 75 25.01 18.40 8.59
CA ARG A 75 25.31 17.54 9.73
C ARG A 75 25.16 18.26 11.08
N ALA A 76 25.24 19.59 11.10
CA ALA A 76 25.10 20.35 12.34
C ALA A 76 23.66 20.32 12.84
N SER A 77 23.47 20.13 14.16
CA SER A 77 22.17 19.98 14.80
C SER A 77 21.35 21.27 14.86
N ASP A 78 21.96 22.43 14.59
CA ASP A 78 21.29 23.74 14.52
C ASP A 78 20.67 24.04 13.14
N ARG A 79 20.76 23.15 12.20
CA ARG A 79 20.09 23.26 10.90
C ARG A 79 18.57 23.02 11.05
N ALA A 80 17.79 23.47 10.08
CA ALA A 80 16.36 23.20 10.04
C ALA A 80 16.07 21.69 10.07
N PHE A 81 16.91 20.89 9.39
CA PHE A 81 17.03 19.47 9.66
C PHE A 81 18.49 18.97 9.50
N SER A 82 18.84 17.93 10.24
CA SER A 82 20.16 17.35 10.22
C SER A 82 20.14 15.86 9.91
N VAL A 83 21.17 15.41 9.19
CA VAL A 83 21.49 14.00 8.99
C VAL A 83 22.94 13.81 9.40
N ASP A 84 23.18 12.96 10.41
CA ASP A 84 24.52 12.71 10.92
C ASP A 84 25.27 11.72 10.01
N ASP A 85 25.80 12.26 8.91
CA ASP A 85 26.58 11.51 7.95
C ASP A 85 27.79 12.32 7.48
N THR A 86 28.96 11.66 7.33
CA THR A 86 30.22 12.29 6.92
C THR A 86 30.24 12.72 5.45
N ALA A 87 29.31 12.26 4.63
CA ALA A 87 29.12 12.75 3.26
C ALA A 87 28.63 14.21 3.26
N LEU A 88 28.04 14.67 4.37
CA LEU A 88 27.55 16.04 4.55
C LEU A 88 28.56 16.89 5.32
N THR A 89 28.57 18.20 5.03
CA THR A 89 29.26 19.21 5.84
C THR A 89 28.35 19.68 6.99
N ALA A 90 28.90 20.46 7.94
CA ALA A 90 28.09 21.08 9.01
C ALA A 90 26.92 21.88 8.43
N ASP A 91 27.15 22.60 7.34
CA ASP A 91 26.16 23.35 6.56
C ASP A 91 26.33 22.95 5.09
N THR A 92 25.47 22.05 4.62
CA THR A 92 25.54 21.53 3.26
C THR A 92 24.79 22.40 2.27
N GLY A 93 23.65 22.97 2.68
CA GLY A 93 22.83 23.78 1.80
C GLY A 93 21.44 24.05 2.38
N SER A 94 20.55 24.47 1.50
CA SER A 94 19.14 24.74 1.83
C SER A 94 18.23 24.15 0.78
N PHE A 95 17.03 23.74 1.21
CA PHE A 95 15.87 23.55 0.36
C PHE A 95 14.94 24.73 0.53
N VAL A 96 14.79 25.54 -0.52
CA VAL A 96 13.99 26.76 -0.49
C VAL A 96 12.62 26.46 -1.09
N LEU A 97 11.57 26.56 -0.27
CA LEU A 97 10.17 26.41 -0.69
C LEU A 97 9.55 27.78 -0.92
N ASN A 98 9.17 28.05 -2.16
CA ASN A 98 8.44 29.27 -2.54
C ASN A 98 7.33 28.93 -3.53
N ASP A 99 6.11 29.35 -3.25
CA ASP A 99 4.95 29.16 -4.12
C ASP A 99 4.80 27.69 -4.61
N GLY A 100 4.97 26.73 -3.70
CA GLY A 100 4.85 25.31 -4.02
C GLY A 100 6.02 24.71 -4.84
N ARG A 101 7.07 25.49 -5.09
CA ARG A 101 8.29 25.03 -5.79
C ARG A 101 9.44 24.91 -4.82
N VAL A 102 10.19 23.84 -4.95
CA VAL A 102 11.36 23.57 -4.10
C VAL A 102 12.64 23.67 -4.92
N ARG A 103 13.59 24.46 -4.44
CA ARG A 103 14.91 24.61 -5.02
C ARG A 103 15.98 24.22 -4.02
N TYR A 104 16.90 23.37 -4.43
CA TYR A 104 18.14 23.15 -3.70
C TYR A 104 19.15 24.24 -4.00
N VAL A 105 19.82 24.75 -2.94
CA VAL A 105 20.91 25.71 -3.01
C VAL A 105 22.07 25.18 -2.15
N ALA A 106 23.25 24.99 -2.73
CA ALA A 106 24.44 24.56 -2.00
C ALA A 106 25.07 25.73 -1.23
N HIS A 107 25.46 25.50 0.02
CA HIS A 107 26.24 26.46 0.83
C HIS A 107 27.72 26.08 0.88
N ALA A 108 28.03 24.79 0.76
CA ALA A 108 29.39 24.28 0.82
C ALA A 108 29.97 24.01 -0.58
N SER A 109 31.30 24.01 -0.67
CA SER A 109 32.03 23.65 -1.89
C SER A 109 31.82 22.17 -2.27
N ARG A 110 31.48 21.30 -1.31
CA ARG A 110 31.10 19.91 -1.56
C ARG A 110 29.57 19.89 -1.83
N ALA A 111 29.21 20.14 -3.06
CA ALA A 111 27.82 20.10 -3.51
C ALA A 111 27.32 18.65 -3.62
N MET A 112 26.01 18.48 -3.46
CA MET A 112 25.35 17.23 -3.86
C MET A 112 25.44 17.04 -5.38
N THR A 113 25.22 15.84 -5.84
CA THR A 113 25.21 15.52 -7.27
C THR A 113 23.80 15.21 -7.75
N TYR A 114 23.54 15.56 -9.03
CA TYR A 114 22.39 15.14 -9.78
C TYR A 114 22.87 14.45 -11.06
N LEU A 115 22.43 13.21 -11.30
CA LEU A 115 22.91 12.38 -12.41
C LEU A 115 24.46 12.30 -12.47
N GLY A 116 25.10 12.18 -11.30
CA GLY A 116 26.55 12.07 -11.13
C GLY A 116 27.34 13.37 -11.34
N ARG A 117 26.68 14.52 -11.55
CA ARG A 117 27.32 15.83 -11.73
C ARG A 117 27.06 16.73 -10.53
N PRO A 118 28.08 17.41 -9.99
CA PRO A 118 27.90 18.38 -8.91
C PRO A 118 26.91 19.47 -9.31
N VAL A 119 26.01 19.83 -8.40
CA VAL A 119 25.05 20.92 -8.59
C VAL A 119 25.14 21.92 -7.44
N THR A 120 25.12 23.20 -7.80
CA THR A 120 25.07 24.30 -6.80
C THR A 120 23.66 24.80 -6.59
N THR A 121 22.82 24.67 -7.60
CA THR A 121 21.39 24.97 -7.51
C THR A 121 20.61 24.16 -8.53
N ILE A 122 19.42 23.68 -8.14
CA ILE A 122 18.50 22.94 -9.02
C ILE A 122 17.09 23.01 -8.46
N ASP A 123 16.10 23.16 -9.36
CA ASP A 123 14.69 23.00 -8.99
C ASP A 123 14.36 21.49 -8.87
N LEU A 124 13.63 21.12 -7.81
CA LEU A 124 13.29 19.72 -7.54
C LEU A 124 11.93 19.38 -8.12
N VAL A 125 11.86 18.23 -8.74
CA VAL A 125 10.64 17.55 -9.17
C VAL A 125 10.28 16.50 -8.11
N SER A 126 9.02 16.48 -7.65
CA SER A 126 8.57 15.56 -6.59
C SER A 126 8.32 14.14 -7.10
N ASP A 127 8.11 13.22 -6.17
CA ASP A 127 7.75 11.82 -6.45
C ASP A 127 6.31 11.64 -6.98
N ALA A 128 5.53 12.72 -7.05
CA ALA A 128 4.23 12.74 -7.74
C ALA A 128 4.36 12.83 -9.28
N GLU A 129 5.57 13.10 -9.78
CA GLU A 129 5.84 13.23 -11.21
C GLU A 129 6.61 12.00 -11.73
N GLU A 130 6.49 11.73 -13.03
CA GLU A 130 7.09 10.56 -13.67
C GLU A 130 8.63 10.47 -13.49
N LYS A 131 9.30 11.61 -13.37
CA LYS A 131 10.78 11.69 -13.25
C LYS A 131 11.20 12.58 -12.09
N PRO A 132 11.11 12.09 -10.86
CA PRO A 132 11.51 12.87 -9.70
C PRO A 132 13.01 13.19 -9.69
N THR A 133 13.36 14.35 -9.10
CA THR A 133 14.75 14.74 -8.91
C THR A 133 15.31 14.00 -7.71
N GLU A 134 16.38 13.24 -7.89
CA GLU A 134 17.15 12.61 -6.82
C GLU A 134 18.52 13.25 -6.69
N LEU A 135 18.80 13.87 -5.54
CA LEU A 135 20.12 14.41 -5.21
C LEU A 135 20.89 13.42 -4.37
N VAL A 136 22.21 13.30 -4.62
CA VAL A 136 23.06 12.29 -3.99
C VAL A 136 24.26 12.93 -3.29
N ALA A 137 24.53 12.48 -2.06
CA ALA A 137 25.73 12.80 -1.30
C ALA A 137 26.27 11.51 -0.64
N GLY A 138 27.33 10.92 -1.19
CA GLY A 138 27.84 9.62 -0.73
C GLY A 138 26.81 8.51 -0.92
N SER A 139 26.40 7.85 0.16
CA SER A 139 25.32 6.85 0.17
C SER A 139 23.92 7.44 0.39
N LEU A 140 23.85 8.75 0.66
CA LEU A 140 22.59 9.45 0.91
C LEU A 140 21.91 9.91 -0.38
N HIS A 141 20.63 9.64 -0.48
CA HIS A 141 19.74 10.00 -1.58
C HIS A 141 18.61 10.87 -1.08
N PHE A 142 18.45 12.05 -1.62
CA PHE A 142 17.46 13.05 -1.22
C PHE A 142 16.40 13.18 -2.31
N MET A 143 15.15 12.99 -1.96
CA MET A 143 14.01 13.07 -2.86
C MET A 143 12.95 13.99 -2.29
N LEU A 144 12.41 14.87 -3.14
CA LEU A 144 11.22 15.64 -2.80
C LEU A 144 10.00 14.72 -2.89
N ILE A 145 9.21 14.68 -1.83
CA ILE A 145 7.91 13.99 -1.81
C ILE A 145 6.79 15.01 -1.68
N ASP A 146 5.68 14.74 -2.37
CA ASP A 146 4.41 15.47 -2.22
C ASP A 146 3.36 14.54 -1.60
N ARG A 147 2.67 15.02 -0.56
CA ARG A 147 1.53 14.32 0.03
C ARG A 147 0.42 15.32 0.26
N SER A 148 -0.56 15.32 -0.68
CA SER A 148 -1.68 16.28 -0.66
C SER A 148 -1.24 17.74 -0.60
N GLY A 149 -0.20 18.12 -1.35
CA GLY A 149 0.35 19.48 -1.38
C GLY A 149 1.33 19.79 -0.23
N ARG A 150 1.55 18.86 0.70
CA ARG A 150 2.59 18.99 1.72
C ARG A 150 3.89 18.42 1.20
N LEU A 151 4.87 19.30 1.00
CA LEU A 151 6.18 18.98 0.45
C LEU A 151 7.18 18.61 1.54
N GLY A 152 7.96 17.57 1.31
CA GLY A 152 8.97 17.10 2.25
C GLY A 152 10.19 16.50 1.56
N ILE A 153 11.32 16.47 2.25
CA ILE A 153 12.54 15.80 1.79
C ILE A 153 12.65 14.46 2.52
N ARG A 154 12.54 13.38 1.76
CA ARG A 154 12.85 12.02 2.23
C ARG A 154 14.31 11.71 1.92
N VAL A 155 15.03 11.25 2.94
CA VAL A 155 16.42 10.84 2.80
C VAL A 155 16.49 9.33 2.93
N ARG A 156 17.13 8.69 1.96
CA ARG A 156 17.50 7.28 1.98
C ARG A 156 19.01 7.16 2.14
N ASP A 157 19.43 6.13 2.84
CA ASP A 157 20.85 5.73 2.92
C ASP A 157 20.98 4.31 2.38
N SER A 158 21.67 4.16 1.25
CA SER A 158 21.87 2.85 0.61
C SER A 158 22.68 1.86 1.47
N VAL A 159 23.35 2.35 2.52
CA VAL A 159 24.08 1.53 3.52
C VAL A 159 23.46 1.63 4.91
N SER A 160 22.18 1.97 5.02
CA SER A 160 21.47 2.09 6.30
C SER A 160 21.59 0.82 7.16
N GLN A 161 21.63 0.99 8.48
CA GLN A 161 21.72 -0.14 9.41
C GLN A 161 20.54 -1.09 9.29
N ASN A 162 19.34 -0.57 9.04
CA ASN A 162 18.14 -1.39 8.80
C ASN A 162 18.31 -2.35 7.62
N ARG A 163 18.94 -1.87 6.53
CA ARG A 163 19.23 -2.68 5.34
C ARG A 163 20.35 -3.68 5.61
N LEU A 164 21.45 -3.26 6.22
CA LEU A 164 22.62 -4.10 6.46
C LEU A 164 22.35 -5.19 7.51
N GLN A 165 21.49 -4.92 8.48
CA GLN A 165 21.14 -5.84 9.56
C GLN A 165 19.86 -6.62 9.32
N PHE A 166 19.27 -6.51 8.13
CA PHE A 166 18.05 -7.21 7.78
C PHE A 166 18.24 -8.73 7.82
N LYS A 167 17.41 -9.41 8.60
CA LYS A 167 17.50 -10.86 8.85
C LYS A 167 16.43 -11.68 8.10
N GLY A 168 15.72 -11.04 7.18
CA GLY A 168 14.62 -11.68 6.45
C GLY A 168 13.24 -11.37 7.03
N LEU A 169 12.24 -11.97 6.42
CA LEU A 169 10.83 -11.87 6.80
C LEU A 169 10.34 -13.22 7.31
N THR A 170 9.35 -13.19 8.17
CA THR A 170 8.63 -14.37 8.64
C THR A 170 7.21 -14.36 8.07
N TYR A 171 6.69 -15.54 7.82
CA TYR A 171 5.40 -15.74 7.16
C TYR A 171 4.58 -16.80 7.88
N PHE A 172 3.27 -16.74 7.71
CA PHE A 172 2.44 -17.90 7.95
C PHE A 172 2.82 -19.05 7.00
N PRO A 173 2.51 -20.31 7.34
CA PRO A 173 2.56 -21.40 6.37
C PRO A 173 1.70 -21.09 5.16
N VAL A 174 2.14 -21.51 3.96
CA VAL A 174 1.34 -21.36 2.74
C VAL A 174 0.06 -22.18 2.87
N ARG A 175 -1.07 -21.57 2.53
CA ARG A 175 -2.40 -22.16 2.62
C ARG A 175 -3.17 -21.96 1.33
N ALA A 176 -3.39 -23.03 0.59
CA ALA A 176 -4.15 -23.01 -0.66
C ALA A 176 -5.62 -22.52 -0.47
N ASP A 177 -6.19 -22.66 0.73
CA ASP A 177 -7.52 -22.17 1.05
C ASP A 177 -7.57 -20.65 1.31
N TRP A 178 -6.43 -19.94 1.22
CA TRP A 178 -6.33 -18.48 1.18
C TRP A 178 -5.97 -17.93 -0.21
N HIS A 179 -5.89 -18.78 -1.21
CA HIS A 179 -5.89 -18.41 -2.63
C HIS A 179 -7.33 -18.54 -3.16
N LEU A 180 -7.99 -17.44 -3.46
CA LEU A 180 -9.42 -17.38 -3.67
C LEU A 180 -9.76 -16.88 -5.07
N GLN A 181 -10.78 -17.47 -5.68
CA GLN A 181 -11.53 -16.84 -6.77
C GLN A 181 -12.72 -16.10 -6.16
N ALA A 182 -12.58 -14.78 -6.00
CA ALA A 182 -13.57 -13.92 -5.41
C ALA A 182 -14.49 -13.29 -6.48
N HIS A 183 -15.61 -12.73 -6.05
CA HIS A 183 -16.45 -11.88 -6.88
C HIS A 183 -15.96 -10.44 -6.78
N PHE A 184 -15.91 -9.74 -7.92
CA PHE A 184 -15.67 -8.30 -7.97
C PHE A 184 -17.00 -7.57 -8.19
N ASP A 185 -17.34 -6.71 -7.27
CA ASP A 185 -18.54 -5.89 -7.30
C ASP A 185 -18.16 -4.45 -7.70
N PRO A 186 -18.32 -4.06 -8.98
CA PRO A 186 -17.86 -2.78 -9.47
C PRO A 186 -18.70 -1.61 -8.95
N TYR A 187 -18.05 -0.50 -8.66
CA TYR A 187 -18.73 0.78 -8.39
C TYR A 187 -18.97 1.57 -9.66
N VAL A 188 -20.21 1.97 -9.90
CA VAL A 188 -20.60 2.77 -11.08
C VAL A 188 -21.43 3.98 -10.62
N PRO A 189 -20.86 5.19 -10.63
CA PRO A 189 -19.45 5.50 -10.92
C PRO A 189 -18.47 4.99 -9.85
N GLU A 190 -17.17 4.96 -10.16
CA GLU A 190 -16.12 4.66 -9.20
C GLU A 190 -16.21 5.55 -7.96
N HIS A 191 -15.87 5.02 -6.80
CA HIS A 191 -15.91 5.78 -5.56
C HIS A 191 -14.57 6.52 -5.35
N ARG A 192 -14.65 7.76 -4.89
CA ARG A 192 -13.52 8.49 -4.30
C ARG A 192 -13.61 8.32 -2.79
N VAL A 193 -12.61 7.68 -2.22
CA VAL A 193 -12.59 7.32 -0.80
C VAL A 193 -11.50 8.12 -0.09
N PRO A 194 -11.83 8.90 0.95
CA PRO A 194 -10.83 9.58 1.75
C PRO A 194 -10.06 8.54 2.59
N ILE A 195 -8.78 8.38 2.30
CA ILE A 195 -7.86 7.49 3.00
C ILE A 195 -6.93 8.31 3.89
N VAL A 196 -6.93 8.00 5.17
CA VAL A 196 -6.00 8.60 6.13
C VAL A 196 -4.70 7.81 6.12
N ASN A 197 -3.56 8.48 6.06
CA ASN A 197 -2.27 7.83 6.20
C ASN A 197 -1.79 7.79 7.67
N ILE A 198 -0.68 7.09 7.93
CA ILE A 198 -0.13 6.90 9.27
C ILE A 198 0.28 8.20 9.98
N LEU A 199 0.44 9.30 9.25
CA LEU A 199 0.75 10.64 9.78
C LEU A 199 -0.50 11.50 9.97
N GLY A 200 -1.70 10.96 9.73
CA GLY A 200 -2.98 11.66 9.88
C GLY A 200 -3.35 12.58 8.71
N MET A 201 -2.61 12.53 7.59
CA MET A 201 -2.99 13.24 6.37
C MET A 201 -4.01 12.42 5.60
N THR A 202 -4.94 13.10 4.92
CA THR A 202 -6.00 12.45 4.13
C THR A 202 -5.76 12.69 2.65
N GLU A 203 -5.81 11.64 1.86
CA GLU A 203 -5.75 11.67 0.40
C GLU A 203 -6.97 10.94 -0.17
N GLU A 204 -7.50 11.40 -1.31
CA GLU A 204 -8.55 10.68 -2.01
C GLU A 204 -7.95 9.60 -2.90
N MET A 205 -8.39 8.35 -2.71
CA MET A 205 -8.05 7.24 -3.59
C MET A 205 -9.27 6.77 -4.38
N ILE A 206 -9.06 6.36 -5.60
CA ILE A 206 -10.11 5.82 -6.47
C ILE A 206 -10.32 4.35 -6.14
N SER A 207 -11.56 3.99 -5.79
CA SER A 207 -11.98 2.60 -5.66
C SER A 207 -12.90 2.23 -6.82
N PRO A 208 -12.46 1.37 -7.75
CA PRO A 208 -13.28 0.91 -8.86
C PRO A 208 -14.31 -0.14 -8.44
N GLY A 209 -14.20 -0.71 -7.25
CA GLY A 209 -15.10 -1.73 -6.76
C GLY A 209 -14.57 -2.45 -5.52
N ALA A 210 -15.32 -3.45 -5.09
CA ALA A 210 -14.97 -4.26 -3.94
C ALA A 210 -14.83 -5.75 -4.30
N ILE A 211 -13.90 -6.38 -3.62
CA ILE A 211 -13.68 -7.82 -3.61
C ILE A 211 -14.65 -8.43 -2.59
N VAL A 212 -15.46 -9.39 -3.02
CA VAL A 212 -16.45 -10.07 -2.19
C VAL A 212 -16.14 -11.56 -2.16
N PHE A 213 -15.97 -12.11 -0.96
CA PHE A 213 -15.68 -13.54 -0.77
C PHE A 213 -16.40 -14.11 0.43
N GLU A 214 -16.54 -15.43 0.46
CA GLU A 214 -17.17 -16.14 1.57
C GLU A 214 -16.14 -16.89 2.41
N ARG A 215 -16.23 -16.75 3.72
CA ARG A 215 -15.37 -17.49 4.66
C ARG A 215 -16.10 -17.68 5.99
N GLY A 216 -16.06 -18.90 6.51
CA GLY A 216 -16.71 -19.25 7.77
C GLY A 216 -18.23 -19.03 7.77
N GLY A 217 -18.89 -19.24 6.63
CA GLY A 217 -20.33 -19.05 6.45
C GLY A 217 -20.78 -17.57 6.47
N ARG A 218 -19.85 -16.64 6.27
CA ARG A 218 -20.12 -15.19 6.21
C ARG A 218 -19.50 -14.62 4.93
N THR A 219 -20.18 -13.61 4.39
CA THR A 219 -19.67 -12.81 3.27
C THR A 219 -18.81 -11.67 3.82
N TRP A 220 -17.63 -11.49 3.22
CA TRP A 220 -16.66 -10.44 3.52
C TRP A 220 -16.48 -9.55 2.30
N ARG A 221 -16.15 -8.29 2.55
CA ARG A 221 -15.99 -7.28 1.52
C ARG A 221 -14.75 -6.44 1.80
N LEU A 222 -13.94 -6.22 0.75
CA LEU A 222 -12.76 -5.37 0.78
C LEU A 222 -12.81 -4.42 -0.42
N ASP A 223 -12.80 -3.13 -0.19
CA ASP A 223 -12.60 -2.16 -1.26
C ASP A 223 -11.17 -2.28 -1.79
N ALA A 224 -11.05 -2.27 -3.11
CA ALA A 224 -9.78 -2.26 -3.82
C ALA A 224 -9.54 -0.86 -4.41
N PHE A 225 -8.28 -0.45 -4.54
CA PHE A 225 -7.91 0.91 -4.90
C PHE A 225 -6.94 0.94 -6.07
N LEU A 226 -7.03 1.97 -6.90
CA LEU A 226 -5.99 2.36 -7.84
C LEU A 226 -5.04 3.32 -7.12
N GLU A 227 -3.73 3.09 -7.19
CA GLU A 227 -2.73 4.06 -6.73
C GLU A 227 -2.58 5.18 -7.75
N GLU A 228 -2.55 4.79 -9.06
CA GLU A 228 -2.50 5.74 -10.17
C GLU A 228 -3.51 5.36 -11.26
N PRO A 229 -4.01 6.35 -12.03
CA PRO A 229 -4.87 6.07 -13.17
C PRO A 229 -4.16 5.21 -14.23
N GLY A 230 -4.74 4.06 -14.54
CA GLY A 230 -4.21 3.13 -15.54
C GLY A 230 -3.34 2.01 -15.00
N ASP A 231 -3.25 1.88 -13.68
CA ASP A 231 -2.61 0.73 -13.03
C ASP A 231 -3.23 -0.59 -13.50
N ARG A 232 -2.39 -1.62 -13.54
CA ARG A 232 -2.79 -2.99 -13.93
C ARG A 232 -3.07 -3.90 -12.74
N GLU A 233 -2.90 -3.38 -11.55
CA GLU A 233 -3.15 -4.06 -10.28
C GLU A 233 -3.92 -3.12 -9.37
N LEU A 234 -4.69 -3.68 -8.46
CA LEU A 234 -5.40 -2.96 -7.42
C LEU A 234 -4.71 -3.18 -6.09
N LEU A 235 -4.53 -2.11 -5.34
CA LEU A 235 -4.07 -2.17 -3.96
C LEU A 235 -5.25 -2.48 -3.03
N VAL A 236 -5.10 -3.50 -2.21
CA VAL A 236 -6.01 -3.82 -1.10
C VAL A 236 -5.28 -3.57 0.22
N MET A 237 -5.72 -2.57 0.95
CA MET A 237 -5.26 -2.30 2.31
C MET A 237 -6.28 -2.88 3.28
N PHE A 238 -5.86 -3.77 4.18
CA PHE A 238 -6.78 -4.39 5.13
C PHE A 238 -6.15 -4.61 6.50
N SER A 239 -6.98 -4.63 7.51
CA SER A 239 -6.65 -5.17 8.83
C SER A 239 -7.63 -6.30 9.18
N ASP A 240 -7.16 -7.24 9.95
CA ASP A 240 -7.88 -8.45 10.29
C ASP A 240 -7.70 -8.82 11.77
N ALA A 241 -8.30 -9.90 12.23
CA ALA A 241 -8.21 -10.30 13.64
C ALA A 241 -6.79 -10.69 14.09
N THR A 242 -5.82 -10.85 13.17
CA THR A 242 -4.40 -11.11 13.52
C THR A 242 -3.60 -9.82 13.73
N SER A 243 -4.16 -8.66 13.32
CA SER A 243 -3.47 -7.37 13.35
C SER A 243 -3.12 -6.91 14.77
N GLY A 244 -1.87 -6.52 14.97
CA GLY A 244 -1.33 -6.08 16.26
C GLY A 244 -0.68 -7.22 17.07
N GLU A 245 -1.19 -8.43 17.02
CA GLU A 245 -0.62 -9.60 17.70
C GLU A 245 0.37 -10.34 16.79
N GLN A 246 -0.12 -10.99 15.75
CA GLN A 246 0.67 -11.82 14.85
C GLN A 246 1.15 -11.07 13.61
N THR A 247 0.34 -10.13 13.09
CA THR A 247 0.65 -9.32 11.94
C THR A 247 0.82 -7.84 12.31
N TYR A 248 1.24 -6.99 11.38
CA TYR A 248 1.47 -5.58 11.63
C TYR A 248 0.19 -4.85 12.06
N GLY A 249 0.27 -4.07 13.12
CA GLY A 249 -0.91 -3.46 13.77
C GLY A 249 -1.67 -2.45 12.91
N ALA A 250 -0.99 -1.78 11.98
CA ALA A 250 -1.63 -0.85 11.05
C ALA A 250 -2.25 -1.53 9.82
N GLY A 251 -2.25 -2.87 9.77
CA GLY A 251 -2.77 -3.64 8.65
C GLY A 251 -1.69 -4.09 7.67
N ARG A 252 -2.12 -4.81 6.65
CA ARG A 252 -1.29 -5.35 5.57
C ARG A 252 -1.80 -4.86 4.22
N PHE A 253 -0.93 -4.93 3.23
CA PHE A 253 -1.23 -4.65 1.84
C PHE A 253 -1.26 -5.94 1.05
N LEU A 254 -2.01 -5.92 -0.04
CA LEU A 254 -2.07 -6.98 -1.02
C LEU A 254 -2.31 -6.35 -2.39
N TYR A 255 -1.52 -6.70 -3.38
CA TYR A 255 -1.82 -6.38 -4.78
C TYR A 255 -2.59 -7.52 -5.42
N VAL A 256 -3.60 -7.18 -6.19
CA VAL A 256 -4.41 -8.13 -6.96
C VAL A 256 -4.52 -7.63 -8.39
N GLY A 257 -4.53 -8.55 -9.35
CA GLY A 257 -4.74 -8.19 -10.75
C GLY A 257 -6.12 -7.55 -10.99
N LEU A 258 -6.29 -6.90 -12.13
CA LEU A 258 -7.59 -6.35 -12.52
C LEU A 258 -8.63 -7.48 -12.67
N PRO A 259 -9.90 -7.22 -12.34
CA PRO A 259 -10.95 -8.22 -12.48
C PRO A 259 -11.16 -8.63 -13.95
N ASN A 260 -11.44 -9.91 -14.15
CA ASN A 260 -11.91 -10.43 -15.41
C ASN A 260 -13.43 -10.66 -15.32
N ALA A 261 -14.21 -9.78 -15.96
CA ALA A 261 -15.64 -9.65 -15.76
C ALA A 261 -15.99 -9.39 -14.27
N ASP A 262 -16.70 -10.33 -13.63
CA ASP A 262 -17.12 -10.27 -12.23
C ASP A 262 -16.23 -11.10 -11.30
N ARG A 263 -15.07 -11.56 -11.77
CA ARG A 263 -14.15 -12.42 -11.01
C ARG A 263 -12.81 -11.75 -10.80
N ILE A 264 -12.27 -11.95 -9.61
CA ILE A 264 -10.94 -11.47 -9.24
C ILE A 264 -10.23 -12.55 -8.43
N GLU A 265 -8.97 -12.77 -8.76
CA GLU A 265 -8.08 -13.68 -8.04
C GLU A 265 -7.44 -12.95 -6.87
N VAL A 266 -7.46 -13.57 -5.69
CA VAL A 266 -6.96 -12.99 -4.46
C VAL A 266 -6.16 -14.04 -3.70
N ASP A 267 -4.85 -13.86 -3.62
CA ASP A 267 -3.98 -14.74 -2.84
C ASP A 267 -3.48 -14.03 -1.58
N PHE A 268 -4.10 -14.33 -0.44
CA PHE A 268 -3.67 -13.77 0.85
C PHE A 268 -2.31 -14.29 1.33
N ASN A 269 -1.76 -15.36 0.71
CA ASN A 269 -0.38 -15.77 0.98
C ASN A 269 0.65 -14.73 0.54
N GLU A 270 0.25 -13.80 -0.35
CA GLU A 270 1.03 -12.64 -0.79
C GLU A 270 0.75 -11.37 0.03
N ALA A 271 -0.11 -11.42 1.06
CA ALA A 271 -0.32 -10.26 1.93
C ALA A 271 0.96 -9.88 2.66
N PHE A 272 1.32 -8.58 2.65
CA PHE A 272 2.61 -8.10 3.12
C PHE A 272 2.53 -6.87 4.02
N ASN A 273 3.57 -6.67 4.81
CA ASN A 273 3.72 -5.49 5.67
C ASN A 273 3.92 -4.22 4.82
N PRO A 274 3.17 -3.14 5.07
CA PRO A 274 3.39 -1.86 4.40
C PRO A 274 4.76 -1.26 4.77
N PRO A 275 5.28 -0.29 4.01
CA PRO A 275 6.55 0.39 4.26
C PRO A 275 6.74 0.89 5.69
N CYS A 276 5.69 1.38 6.33
CA CYS A 276 5.73 1.88 7.71
C CYS A 276 6.01 0.79 8.77
N ALA A 277 5.95 -0.49 8.42
CA ALA A 277 6.45 -1.56 9.29
C ALA A 277 7.97 -1.55 9.39
N PHE A 278 8.68 -1.05 8.39
CA PHE A 278 10.13 -1.09 8.27
C PHE A 278 10.82 0.22 8.66
N THR A 279 10.14 1.37 8.50
CA THR A 279 10.70 2.70 8.75
C THR A 279 9.63 3.67 9.26
N ASP A 280 10.03 4.66 10.06
CA ASP A 280 9.16 5.75 10.53
C ASP A 280 9.02 6.87 9.47
N PHE A 281 9.77 6.77 8.38
CA PHE A 281 9.83 7.78 7.32
C PHE A 281 8.94 7.45 6.11
N ALA A 282 8.00 6.52 6.29
CA ALA A 282 6.96 6.20 5.32
C ALA A 282 5.66 6.96 5.61
N THR A 283 4.85 7.14 4.58
CA THR A 283 3.55 7.83 4.62
C THR A 283 2.41 6.89 4.21
N CYS A 284 2.43 5.64 4.70
CA CYS A 284 1.51 4.59 4.26
C CYS A 284 0.04 4.94 4.50
N PRO A 285 -0.84 4.71 3.54
CA PRO A 285 -2.27 4.75 3.74
C PRO A 285 -2.71 3.68 4.76
N LEU A 286 -3.75 3.96 5.51
CA LEU A 286 -4.33 3.03 6.48
C LEU A 286 -5.59 2.38 5.91
N PRO A 287 -5.87 1.12 6.28
CA PRO A 287 -7.10 0.45 5.89
C PRO A 287 -8.34 1.27 6.26
N PRO A 288 -9.22 1.58 5.29
CA PRO A 288 -10.51 2.21 5.59
C PRO A 288 -11.37 1.29 6.44
N GLN A 289 -12.40 1.83 7.05
CA GLN A 289 -13.18 1.08 8.04
C GLN A 289 -13.80 -0.21 7.49
N GLN A 290 -14.28 -0.21 6.24
CA GLN A 290 -14.87 -1.40 5.61
C GLN A 290 -13.85 -2.50 5.32
N ASN A 291 -12.56 -2.16 5.25
CA ASN A 291 -11.47 -3.12 5.08
C ASN A 291 -10.90 -3.64 6.41
N ARG A 292 -11.61 -3.41 7.52
CA ARG A 292 -11.26 -3.95 8.84
C ARG A 292 -12.12 -5.17 9.13
N LEU A 293 -11.55 -6.34 8.95
CA LEU A 293 -12.28 -7.60 9.00
C LEU A 293 -12.22 -8.22 10.41
N ALA A 294 -13.37 -8.65 10.94
CA ALA A 294 -13.43 -9.49 12.13
C ALA A 294 -13.21 -10.98 11.76
N LEU A 295 -12.24 -11.24 10.90
CA LEU A 295 -11.83 -12.53 10.37
C LEU A 295 -10.32 -12.65 10.57
N ALA A 296 -9.81 -13.78 11.03
CA ALA A 296 -8.37 -14.02 11.06
C ALA A 296 -7.91 -14.53 9.68
N ILE A 297 -6.99 -13.79 9.05
CA ILE A 297 -6.35 -14.18 7.80
C ILE A 297 -4.93 -14.67 8.14
N ASP A 298 -4.83 -15.96 8.44
CA ASP A 298 -3.59 -16.66 8.83
C ASP A 298 -2.77 -17.08 7.60
N ALA A 299 -2.47 -16.11 6.74
CA ALA A 299 -1.67 -16.21 5.52
C ALA A 299 -0.83 -14.93 5.32
N GLY A 300 0.25 -14.98 4.54
CA GLY A 300 1.11 -13.85 4.23
C GLY A 300 2.16 -13.52 5.29
N GLU A 301 2.67 -12.29 5.29
CA GLU A 301 3.72 -11.82 6.18
C GLU A 301 3.25 -11.68 7.64
N LEU A 302 4.07 -12.16 8.57
CA LEU A 302 3.97 -11.88 9.99
C LEU A 302 4.56 -10.48 10.31
N LYS A 303 4.30 -10.00 11.52
CA LYS A 303 4.81 -8.73 12.02
C LYS A 303 6.34 -8.69 11.96
N TYR A 304 6.87 -7.70 11.23
CA TYR A 304 8.31 -7.47 11.17
C TYR A 304 8.84 -6.95 12.50
N GLN A 305 9.91 -7.55 12.98
CA GLN A 305 10.65 -7.11 14.15
C GLN A 305 11.83 -6.26 13.70
N ARG A 306 11.74 -4.94 13.91
CA ARG A 306 12.85 -4.03 13.57
C ARG A 306 14.06 -4.38 14.44
N PRO A 307 15.30 -4.34 13.88
CA PRO A 307 16.51 -4.35 14.69
C PRO A 307 16.48 -3.16 15.67
N HIS A 308 16.92 -3.36 16.89
CA HIS A 308 17.07 -2.31 17.91
C HIS A 308 18.39 -1.61 17.77
#